data_e489be007c7108402fddff74aebb034f
#
_entry.id   e489be007c7108402fddff74aebb034f
#
_cell.length_a   1.000
_cell.length_b   1.000
_cell.length_c   1.000
_cell.angle_alpha   90.00
_cell.angle_beta   90.00
_cell.angle_gamma   90.00
#
_symmetry.space_group_name_H-M   'P 1'
#
loop_
_entity.id
_entity.type
_entity.pdbx_description
1 polymer ?
#
loop_
_entity_poly.entity_id
_entity_poly.type
_entity_poly.pdbx_seq_one_letter_code
_entity_poly.pdbx_strand_id
1 'polypeptide(L)'
;SIQLSVCAKDVFVSIRDQESPHFEDGFCKYIGLIEEYNYETRSVRTTDREVVSDIDYVIFCTGYLYALPFLKQERNITDGFQVYDLYKQIFNIYDPSLTFLALLRDVIPMPISESQAALIARVYSGRYKLPPTEEMERDYQLELKEKGRGGKFHNYKYPQDVAYCQMLQTLIDEQGLHTPGLVAPIWDESLIKKRSETKAEKNARLKNVVEHVKRLRAEGKDFSLLE
;
A
#
# COMPACT_ATOMS: atom_id res chain seq x y z
N SER A 1 5.61 -5.01 13.81
CA SER A 1 6.62 -5.03 14.90
C SER A 1 5.99 -4.83 16.27
N ILE A 2 5.23 -3.75 16.52
CA ILE A 2 4.62 -3.45 17.84
C ILE A 2 3.86 -4.66 18.42
N GLN A 3 3.05 -5.36 17.62
CA GLN A 3 2.32 -6.55 18.10
C GLN A 3 3.24 -7.71 18.48
N LEU A 4 4.39 -7.84 17.82
CA LEU A 4 5.36 -8.89 18.14
C LEU A 4 6.03 -8.67 19.50
N SER A 5 6.18 -7.42 19.95
CA SER A 5 6.74 -7.11 21.27
C SER A 5 5.92 -7.68 22.44
N VAL A 6 4.72 -8.16 22.14
CA VAL A 6 3.84 -8.80 23.13
C VAL A 6 4.23 -10.25 23.40
N CYS A 7 4.72 -10.96 22.38
CA CYS A 7 5.06 -12.39 22.48
C CYS A 7 6.57 -12.66 22.40
N ALA A 8 7.36 -11.79 21.79
CA ALA A 8 8.80 -11.90 21.72
C ALA A 8 9.46 -11.22 22.94
N LYS A 9 10.63 -11.74 23.34
CA LYS A 9 11.48 -11.13 24.37
C LYS A 9 12.03 -9.80 23.87
N ASP A 10 12.58 -9.80 22.66
CA ASP A 10 13.12 -8.64 21.97
C ASP A 10 12.61 -8.63 20.53
N VAL A 11 12.32 -7.45 20.01
CA VAL A 11 11.94 -7.23 18.61
C VAL A 11 12.88 -6.20 18.01
N PHE A 12 13.67 -6.62 17.04
CA PHE A 12 14.56 -5.74 16.30
C PHE A 12 13.91 -5.33 14.99
N VAL A 13 14.04 -4.07 14.62
CA VAL A 13 13.48 -3.51 13.39
C VAL A 13 14.58 -2.84 12.60
N SER A 14 14.80 -3.32 11.38
CA SER A 14 15.73 -2.72 10.42
C SER A 14 14.94 -2.05 9.30
N ILE A 15 15.12 -0.76 9.10
CA ILE A 15 14.46 0.02 8.04
C ILE A 15 15.48 0.85 7.26
N ARG A 16 15.27 0.97 5.95
CA ARG A 16 16.24 1.59 5.03
C ARG A 16 16.44 3.09 5.26
N ASP A 17 15.35 3.81 5.49
CA ASP A 17 15.33 5.29 5.48
C ASP A 17 15.23 5.86 6.90
N GLN A 18 15.93 5.26 7.85
CA GLN A 18 15.91 5.71 9.23
C GLN A 18 17.04 6.71 9.48
N GLU A 19 16.69 7.92 9.93
CA GLU A 19 17.67 8.97 10.25
C GLU A 19 18.55 8.62 11.44
N SER A 20 18.05 7.82 12.39
CA SER A 20 18.79 7.34 13.55
C SER A 20 18.53 5.85 13.76
N PRO A 21 19.36 4.97 13.20
CA PRO A 21 19.39 3.60 13.67
C PRO A 21 19.81 3.60 15.15
N HIS A 22 19.46 2.55 15.91
CA HIS A 22 19.82 2.38 17.31
C HIS A 22 19.02 3.23 18.31
N PHE A 23 17.72 3.36 18.11
CA PHE A 23 16.82 3.86 19.15
C PHE A 23 15.81 2.79 19.58
N GLU A 24 15.19 3.01 20.71
CA GLU A 24 14.16 2.15 21.29
C GLU A 24 12.90 2.97 21.56
N ASP A 25 11.74 2.45 21.10
CA ASP A 25 10.44 3.13 21.28
C ASP A 25 9.59 2.56 22.42
N GLY A 26 10.20 1.74 23.28
CA GLY A 26 9.53 1.00 24.35
C GLY A 26 8.82 -0.28 23.88
N PHE A 27 8.79 -0.56 22.59
CA PHE A 27 8.24 -1.78 22.00
C PHE A 27 9.27 -2.54 21.17
N CYS A 28 10.10 -1.84 20.43
CA CYS A 28 11.07 -2.39 19.50
C CYS A 28 12.40 -1.67 19.60
N LYS A 29 13.47 -2.40 19.35
CA LYS A 29 14.82 -1.87 19.19
C LYS A 29 15.10 -1.69 17.69
N TYR A 30 15.45 -0.49 17.30
CA TYR A 30 15.75 -0.18 15.89
C TYR A 30 17.25 -0.30 15.66
N ILE A 31 17.62 -1.08 14.66
CA ILE A 31 19.00 -1.37 14.30
C ILE A 31 19.31 -0.91 12.88
N GLY A 32 20.58 -0.83 12.53
CA GLY A 32 21.04 -0.53 11.19
C GLY A 32 20.50 -1.49 10.12
N LEU A 33 20.75 -1.18 8.87
CA LEU A 33 20.34 -2.03 7.74
C LEU A 33 21.05 -3.39 7.84
N ILE A 34 20.30 -4.47 7.80
CA ILE A 34 20.87 -5.83 7.86
C ILE A 34 21.58 -6.12 6.54
N GLU A 35 22.86 -6.47 6.65
CA GLU A 35 23.74 -6.89 5.55
C GLU A 35 23.81 -8.40 5.43
N GLU A 36 23.85 -9.10 6.56
CA GLU A 36 24.04 -10.54 6.60
C GLU A 36 23.20 -11.18 7.70
N TYR A 37 22.68 -12.36 7.42
CA TYR A 37 22.08 -13.26 8.40
C TYR A 37 22.90 -14.57 8.43
N ASN A 38 23.38 -14.93 9.62
CA ASN A 38 24.07 -16.18 9.85
C ASN A 38 23.13 -17.14 10.59
N TYR A 39 22.75 -18.21 9.89
CA TYR A 39 21.83 -19.21 10.41
C TYR A 39 22.43 -20.05 11.54
N GLU A 40 23.72 -20.39 11.44
CA GLU A 40 24.40 -21.26 12.41
C GLU A 40 24.55 -20.56 13.77
N THR A 41 24.95 -19.31 13.75
CA THR A 41 25.12 -18.49 14.95
C THR A 41 23.84 -17.77 15.37
N ARG A 42 22.77 -17.89 14.59
CA ARG A 42 21.48 -17.20 14.83
C ARG A 42 21.69 -15.71 15.05
N SER A 43 22.47 -15.07 14.20
CA SER A 43 22.81 -13.66 14.32
C SER A 43 22.59 -12.90 13.03
N VAL A 44 22.35 -11.60 13.17
CA VAL A 44 22.34 -10.63 12.05
C VAL A 44 23.51 -9.66 12.22
N ARG A 45 24.11 -9.27 11.10
CA ARG A 45 25.11 -8.20 11.04
C ARG A 45 24.55 -7.05 10.21
N THR A 46 24.69 -5.87 10.73
CA THR A 46 24.24 -4.64 10.07
C THR A 46 25.36 -4.00 9.23
N THR A 47 25.01 -3.09 8.33
CA THR A 47 25.98 -2.37 7.47
C THR A 47 26.95 -1.49 8.28
N ASP A 48 26.59 -1.08 9.49
CA ASP A 48 27.43 -0.38 10.45
C ASP A 48 28.18 -1.31 11.42
N ARG A 49 28.19 -2.62 11.11
CA ARG A 49 28.94 -3.69 11.80
C ARG A 49 28.44 -4.07 13.19
N GLU A 50 27.26 -3.63 13.58
CA GLU A 50 26.60 -4.18 14.77
C GLU A 50 26.26 -5.65 14.53
N VAL A 51 26.40 -6.49 15.57
CA VAL A 51 25.99 -7.89 15.55
C VAL A 51 24.94 -8.12 16.61
N VAL A 52 23.77 -8.54 16.20
CA VAL A 52 22.67 -8.93 17.09
C VAL A 52 22.55 -10.44 17.05
N SER A 53 22.71 -11.07 18.21
CA SER A 53 22.66 -12.54 18.38
C SER A 53 21.33 -12.99 18.99
N ASP A 54 21.17 -14.32 19.08
CA ASP A 54 19.97 -14.99 19.61
C ASP A 54 18.68 -14.67 18.84
N ILE A 55 18.79 -14.58 17.51
CA ILE A 55 17.67 -14.38 16.61
C ILE A 55 16.96 -15.71 16.35
N ASP A 56 15.70 -15.82 16.80
CA ASP A 56 14.87 -17.01 16.54
C ASP A 56 14.18 -16.93 15.16
N TYR A 57 13.74 -15.74 14.77
CA TYR A 57 12.98 -15.53 13.54
C TYR A 57 13.42 -14.25 12.82
N VAL A 58 13.52 -14.34 11.51
CA VAL A 58 13.68 -13.18 10.61
C VAL A 58 12.45 -13.05 9.73
N ILE A 59 11.79 -11.91 9.80
CA ILE A 59 10.58 -11.62 9.03
C ILE A 59 10.89 -10.54 7.98
N PHE A 60 10.85 -10.92 6.71
CA PHE A 60 11.07 -10.02 5.60
C PHE A 60 9.79 -9.22 5.30
N CYS A 61 9.82 -7.91 5.56
CA CYS A 61 8.74 -6.97 5.24
C CYS A 61 9.17 -5.98 4.14
N THR A 62 9.98 -6.44 3.19
CA THR A 62 10.63 -5.63 2.16
C THR A 62 9.70 -5.21 1.02
N GLY A 63 8.45 -5.65 1.05
CA GLY A 63 7.46 -5.41 0.00
C GLY A 63 7.56 -6.42 -1.13
N TYR A 64 6.76 -6.18 -2.18
CA TYR A 64 6.65 -7.06 -3.34
C TYR A 64 6.88 -6.27 -4.61
N LEU A 65 7.35 -6.96 -5.64
CA LEU A 65 7.38 -6.47 -7.00
C LEU A 65 6.09 -6.88 -7.72
N TYR A 66 5.65 -6.07 -8.68
CA TYR A 66 4.58 -6.48 -9.57
C TYR A 66 5.07 -7.62 -10.46
N ALA A 67 4.38 -8.75 -10.43
CA ALA A 67 4.62 -9.89 -11.30
C ALA A 67 3.30 -10.31 -11.95
N LEU A 68 3.30 -10.40 -13.28
CA LEU A 68 2.12 -10.69 -14.08
C LEU A 68 2.35 -11.95 -14.93
N PRO A 69 2.59 -13.11 -14.28
CA PRO A 69 3.00 -14.34 -14.98
C PRO A 69 1.92 -14.93 -15.89
N PHE A 70 0.67 -14.50 -15.72
CA PHE A 70 -0.47 -14.90 -16.55
C PHE A 70 -0.55 -14.14 -17.88
N LEU A 71 0.20 -13.03 -18.03
CA LEU A 71 0.31 -12.31 -19.29
C LEU A 71 1.49 -12.87 -20.10
N LYS A 72 1.26 -13.19 -21.38
CA LYS A 72 2.35 -13.59 -22.28
C LYS A 72 3.35 -12.44 -22.41
N GLN A 73 4.63 -12.76 -22.31
CA GLN A 73 5.74 -11.79 -22.15
C GLN A 73 6.05 -10.91 -23.36
N GLU A 74 5.22 -10.88 -24.39
CA GLU A 74 5.47 -10.11 -25.62
C GLU A 74 5.44 -8.58 -25.43
N ARG A 75 4.99 -8.12 -24.24
CA ARG A 75 5.02 -6.70 -23.89
C ARG A 75 5.71 -6.56 -22.54
N ASN A 76 6.71 -5.69 -22.44
CA ASN A 76 7.30 -5.25 -21.18
C ASN A 76 6.28 -4.39 -20.40
N ILE A 77 5.24 -5.01 -19.83
CA ILE A 77 4.18 -4.32 -19.09
C ILE A 77 4.68 -3.84 -17.73
N THR A 78 5.71 -4.48 -17.18
CA THR A 78 6.26 -4.10 -15.87
C THR A 78 7.73 -4.47 -15.75
N ASP A 79 8.47 -3.63 -15.00
CA ASP A 79 9.82 -3.93 -14.50
C ASP A 79 9.80 -4.48 -13.06
N GLY A 80 8.62 -4.74 -12.53
CA GLY A 80 8.38 -5.12 -11.13
C GLY A 80 8.15 -3.94 -10.19
N PHE A 81 8.59 -2.73 -10.53
CA PHE A 81 8.36 -1.53 -9.72
C PHE A 81 7.18 -0.70 -10.19
N GLN A 82 6.93 -0.71 -11.49
CA GLN A 82 5.86 0.03 -12.15
C GLN A 82 5.16 -0.87 -13.17
N VAL A 83 3.84 -0.72 -13.30
CA VAL A 83 3.08 -1.21 -14.44
C VAL A 83 2.94 -0.04 -15.41
N TYR A 84 3.38 -0.25 -16.66
CA TYR A 84 3.52 0.81 -17.66
C TYR A 84 2.26 1.04 -18.47
N ASP A 85 2.20 2.21 -19.10
CA ASP A 85 1.21 2.57 -20.11
C ASP A 85 -0.23 2.43 -19.62
N LEU A 86 -0.50 2.95 -18.43
CA LEU A 86 -1.81 2.91 -17.80
C LEU A 86 -2.48 4.29 -17.81
N TYR A 87 -3.60 4.40 -18.48
CA TYR A 87 -4.51 5.53 -18.34
C TYR A 87 -5.26 5.43 -17.02
N LYS A 88 -5.20 6.48 -16.21
CA LYS A 88 -5.82 6.57 -14.88
C LYS A 88 -5.47 5.39 -13.96
N GLN A 89 -4.26 4.82 -14.08
CA GLN A 89 -3.82 3.68 -13.26
C GLN A 89 -4.66 2.40 -13.46
N ILE A 90 -5.46 2.33 -14.53
CA ILE A 90 -6.44 1.26 -14.76
C ILE A 90 -6.25 0.62 -16.13
N PHE A 91 -6.44 1.39 -17.21
CA PHE A 91 -6.57 0.87 -18.57
C PHE A 91 -5.21 0.86 -19.28
N ASN A 92 -4.83 -0.27 -19.87
CA ASN A 92 -3.69 -0.25 -20.78
C ASN A 92 -4.04 0.62 -21.99
N ILE A 93 -3.20 1.61 -22.28
CA ILE A 93 -3.44 2.64 -23.31
C ILE A 93 -3.56 2.02 -24.71
N TYR A 94 -2.76 1.00 -24.99
CA TYR A 94 -2.69 0.36 -26.32
C TYR A 94 -3.61 -0.84 -26.46
N ASP A 95 -4.12 -1.36 -25.33
CA ASP A 95 -5.07 -2.45 -25.28
C ASP A 95 -6.05 -2.26 -24.09
N PRO A 96 -7.06 -1.40 -24.22
CA PRO A 96 -7.99 -1.11 -23.14
C PRO A 96 -8.87 -2.30 -22.70
N SER A 97 -8.80 -3.43 -23.41
CA SER A 97 -9.39 -4.69 -22.92
C SER A 97 -8.61 -5.27 -21.73
N LEU A 98 -7.37 -4.83 -21.54
CA LEU A 98 -6.55 -5.16 -20.38
C LEU A 98 -6.65 -4.05 -19.34
N THR A 99 -7.18 -4.39 -18.18
CA THR A 99 -7.31 -3.47 -17.05
C THR A 99 -6.63 -4.01 -15.81
N PHE A 100 -6.20 -3.11 -14.97
CA PHE A 100 -5.59 -3.42 -13.68
C PHE A 100 -6.39 -2.79 -12.56
N LEU A 101 -6.74 -3.59 -11.57
CA LEU A 101 -7.47 -3.17 -10.39
C LEU A 101 -6.54 -3.19 -9.17
N ALA A 102 -6.63 -2.16 -8.32
CA ALA A 102 -5.93 -2.10 -7.05
C ALA A 102 -4.38 -2.10 -7.13
N LEU A 103 -3.79 -1.54 -8.19
CA LEU A 103 -2.34 -1.36 -8.28
C LEU A 103 -1.80 -0.27 -7.34
N LEU A 104 -2.66 0.65 -6.90
CA LEU A 104 -2.24 1.80 -6.10
C LEU A 104 -1.71 1.37 -4.73
N ARG A 105 -0.66 2.07 -4.28
CA ARG A 105 0.05 1.83 -3.02
C ARG A 105 -0.21 2.96 -2.04
N ASP A 106 -0.06 2.64 -0.75
CA ASP A 106 -0.27 3.59 0.36
C ASP A 106 -1.70 4.13 0.48
N VAL A 107 -2.67 3.38 0.02
CA VAL A 107 -4.10 3.70 -0.04
C VAL A 107 -4.94 2.84 0.92
N ILE A 108 -6.23 3.15 1.06
CA ILE A 108 -7.22 2.20 1.54
C ILE A 108 -7.73 1.41 0.33
N PRO A 109 -7.42 0.10 0.21
CA PRO A 109 -7.60 -0.60 -1.06
C PRO A 109 -9.06 -0.77 -1.47
N MET A 110 -9.99 -1.03 -0.55
CA MET A 110 -11.38 -1.35 -0.89
C MET A 110 -12.13 -0.19 -1.58
N PRO A 111 -12.19 1.03 -1.02
CA PRO A 111 -12.85 2.15 -1.70
C PRO A 111 -12.21 2.50 -3.05
N ILE A 112 -10.89 2.39 -3.16
CA ILE A 112 -10.17 2.60 -4.43
C ILE A 112 -10.63 1.57 -5.47
N SER A 113 -10.66 0.29 -5.09
CA SER A 113 -11.06 -0.79 -5.99
C SER A 113 -12.51 -0.64 -6.44
N GLU A 114 -13.41 -0.22 -5.56
CA GLU A 114 -14.81 0.04 -5.89
C GLU A 114 -14.95 1.20 -6.89
N SER A 115 -14.20 2.29 -6.68
CA SER A 115 -14.18 3.44 -7.60
C SER A 115 -13.63 3.05 -8.97
N GLN A 116 -12.54 2.28 -9.02
CA GLN A 116 -11.97 1.76 -10.25
C GLN A 116 -12.94 0.79 -10.97
N ALA A 117 -13.53 -0.15 -10.23
CA ALA A 117 -14.49 -1.12 -10.77
C ALA A 117 -15.73 -0.45 -11.37
N ALA A 118 -16.22 0.63 -10.74
CA ALA A 118 -17.34 1.40 -11.25
C ALA A 118 -17.05 2.01 -12.65
N LEU A 119 -15.85 2.53 -12.87
CA LEU A 119 -15.44 3.04 -14.18
C LEU A 119 -15.20 1.91 -15.18
N ILE A 120 -14.48 0.85 -14.79
CA ILE A 120 -14.20 -0.32 -15.65
C ILE A 120 -15.51 -0.93 -16.18
N ALA A 121 -16.48 -1.14 -15.29
CA ALA A 121 -17.78 -1.71 -15.68
C ALA A 121 -18.51 -0.83 -16.69
N ARG A 122 -18.42 0.49 -16.59
CA ARG A 122 -19.03 1.41 -17.54
C ARG A 122 -18.33 1.39 -18.89
N VAL A 123 -17.00 1.32 -18.91
CA VAL A 123 -16.23 1.18 -20.15
C VAL A 123 -16.61 -0.12 -20.86
N TYR A 124 -16.58 -1.24 -20.17
CA TYR A 124 -16.84 -2.54 -20.80
C TYR A 124 -18.30 -2.75 -21.19
N SER A 125 -19.22 -2.04 -20.57
CA SER A 125 -20.64 -2.05 -20.99
C SER A 125 -20.96 -1.03 -22.07
N GLY A 126 -19.96 -0.29 -22.59
CA GLY A 126 -20.15 0.77 -23.58
C GLY A 126 -20.83 2.03 -23.05
N ARG A 127 -20.98 2.17 -21.75
CA ARG A 127 -21.62 3.32 -21.09
C ARG A 127 -20.64 4.48 -20.85
N TYR A 128 -19.36 4.22 -20.87
CA TYR A 128 -18.29 5.21 -20.84
C TYR A 128 -17.37 4.97 -22.01
N LYS A 129 -17.10 6.03 -22.78
CA LYS A 129 -16.16 5.96 -23.90
C LYS A 129 -14.82 6.53 -23.47
N LEU A 130 -13.78 5.71 -23.52
CA LEU A 130 -12.42 6.15 -23.28
C LEU A 130 -12.00 7.22 -24.29
N PRO A 131 -11.14 8.16 -23.90
CA PRO A 131 -10.51 9.09 -24.82
C PRO A 131 -9.69 8.37 -25.92
N PRO A 132 -9.37 9.05 -27.03
CA PRO A 132 -8.44 8.52 -28.00
C PRO A 132 -7.07 8.18 -27.38
N THR A 133 -6.35 7.22 -28.00
CA THR A 133 -5.06 6.74 -27.51
C THR A 133 -4.07 7.87 -27.27
N GLU A 134 -4.00 8.86 -28.15
CA GLU A 134 -3.08 9.99 -28.06
C GLU A 134 -3.39 10.90 -26.86
N GLU A 135 -4.64 10.97 -26.46
CA GLU A 135 -5.05 11.73 -25.27
C GLU A 135 -4.73 10.96 -23.99
N MET A 136 -5.01 9.67 -23.97
CA MET A 136 -4.64 8.80 -22.84
C MET A 136 -3.13 8.77 -22.62
N GLU A 137 -2.34 8.73 -23.70
CA GLU A 137 -0.89 8.77 -23.64
C GLU A 137 -0.37 10.11 -23.10
N ARG A 138 -0.94 11.21 -23.55
CA ARG A 138 -0.60 12.55 -23.04
C ARG A 138 -0.87 12.67 -21.55
N ASP A 139 -2.01 12.18 -21.09
CA ASP A 139 -2.39 12.16 -19.67
C ASP A 139 -1.40 11.31 -18.85
N TYR A 140 -1.04 10.14 -19.34
CA TYR A 140 -0.04 9.27 -18.72
C TYR A 140 1.34 9.94 -18.62
N GLN A 141 1.79 10.64 -19.66
CA GLN A 141 3.07 11.37 -19.64
C GLN A 141 3.06 12.54 -18.64
N LEU A 142 1.94 13.24 -18.49
CA LEU A 142 1.77 14.26 -17.47
C LEU A 142 1.86 13.67 -16.06
N GLU A 143 1.20 12.56 -15.81
CA GLU A 143 1.26 11.85 -14.54
C GLU A 143 2.67 11.34 -14.23
N LEU A 144 3.37 10.78 -15.22
CA LEU A 144 4.78 10.37 -15.10
C LEU A 144 5.70 11.55 -14.74
N LYS A 145 5.47 12.72 -15.32
CA LYS A 145 6.24 13.92 -15.02
C LYS A 145 6.01 14.41 -13.59
N GLU A 146 4.78 14.32 -13.11
CA GLU A 146 4.40 14.74 -11.76
C GLU A 146 4.92 13.77 -10.68
N LYS A 147 4.68 12.47 -10.87
CA LYS A 147 4.94 11.44 -9.85
C LYS A 147 6.34 10.82 -9.93
N GLY A 148 6.94 10.85 -11.09
CA GLY A 148 8.18 10.12 -11.41
C GLY A 148 7.90 8.66 -11.76
N ARG A 149 8.95 7.96 -12.19
CA ARG A 149 8.93 6.56 -12.60
C ARG A 149 9.13 5.60 -11.42
N GLY A 150 8.91 4.31 -11.68
CA GLY A 150 9.13 3.22 -10.75
C GLY A 150 8.09 3.17 -9.64
N GLY A 151 8.47 2.67 -8.47
CA GLY A 151 7.54 2.44 -7.36
C GLY A 151 6.78 3.68 -6.87
N LYS A 152 7.27 4.87 -7.16
CA LYS A 152 6.60 6.13 -6.80
C LYS A 152 5.36 6.41 -7.66
N PHE A 153 5.34 5.93 -8.90
CA PHE A 153 4.26 6.18 -9.85
C PHE A 153 2.89 5.72 -9.33
N HIS A 154 2.86 4.59 -8.64
CA HIS A 154 1.62 4.03 -8.07
C HIS A 154 1.33 4.48 -6.63
N ASN A 155 2.11 5.39 -6.04
CA ASN A 155 1.88 5.88 -4.68
C ASN A 155 0.83 7.00 -4.66
N TYR A 156 -0.24 6.76 -3.91
CA TYR A 156 -1.37 7.68 -3.75
C TYR A 156 -1.71 7.88 -2.28
N LYS A 157 -0.74 8.40 -1.53
CA LYS A 157 -0.95 8.71 -0.11
C LYS A 157 -2.09 9.72 0.07
N TYR A 158 -2.75 9.66 1.22
CA TYR A 158 -3.69 10.71 1.58
C TYR A 158 -3.02 12.09 1.50
N PRO A 159 -3.67 13.11 0.90
CA PRO A 159 -5.05 13.14 0.39
C PRO A 159 -5.21 12.70 -1.08
N GLN A 160 -4.15 12.28 -1.77
CA GLN A 160 -4.17 11.94 -3.20
C GLN A 160 -5.11 10.77 -3.52
N ASP A 161 -5.26 9.80 -2.62
CA ASP A 161 -6.18 8.67 -2.79
C ASP A 161 -7.64 9.13 -2.82
N VAL A 162 -8.01 10.11 -1.99
CA VAL A 162 -9.35 10.71 -2.02
C VAL A 162 -9.57 11.48 -3.33
N ALA A 163 -8.61 12.34 -3.71
CA ALA A 163 -8.69 13.11 -4.95
C ALA A 163 -8.80 12.20 -6.18
N TYR A 164 -8.10 11.06 -6.16
CA TYR A 164 -8.19 10.06 -7.22
C TYR A 164 -9.59 9.46 -7.34
N CYS A 165 -10.22 9.05 -6.23
CA CYS A 165 -11.59 8.54 -6.25
C CYS A 165 -12.59 9.60 -6.74
N GLN A 166 -12.43 10.84 -6.29
CA GLN A 166 -13.28 11.97 -6.74
C GLN A 166 -13.09 12.22 -8.24
N MET A 167 -11.86 12.17 -8.75
CA MET A 167 -11.59 12.30 -10.18
C MET A 167 -12.26 11.18 -10.99
N LEU A 168 -12.21 9.92 -10.54
CA LEU A 168 -12.91 8.82 -11.22
C LEU A 168 -14.42 9.03 -11.23
N GLN A 169 -15.00 9.52 -10.12
CA GLN A 169 -16.43 9.84 -10.06
C GLN A 169 -16.80 10.97 -11.02
N THR A 170 -15.98 12.03 -11.06
CA THR A 170 -16.18 13.14 -12.01
C THR A 170 -16.22 12.65 -13.47
N LEU A 171 -15.28 11.77 -13.86
CA LEU A 171 -15.28 11.18 -15.20
C LEU A 171 -16.58 10.42 -15.50
N ILE A 172 -17.10 9.70 -14.51
CA ILE A 172 -18.37 8.97 -14.67
C ILE A 172 -19.55 9.97 -14.85
N ASP A 173 -19.60 11.02 -14.05
CA ASP A 173 -20.68 11.98 -14.02
C ASP A 173 -20.71 12.87 -15.28
N GLU A 174 -19.56 13.29 -15.79
CA GLU A 174 -19.43 14.14 -16.98
C GLU A 174 -20.00 13.51 -18.25
N GLN A 175 -20.00 12.18 -18.35
CA GLN A 175 -20.62 11.50 -19.50
C GLN A 175 -22.15 11.38 -19.39
N GLY A 176 -22.77 11.97 -18.36
CA GLY A 176 -24.22 12.10 -18.23
C GLY A 176 -24.97 10.78 -18.09
N LEU A 177 -24.27 9.72 -17.73
CA LEU A 177 -24.83 8.37 -17.69
C LEU A 177 -25.36 8.07 -16.30
N HIS A 178 -26.52 8.58 -15.96
CA HIS A 178 -27.33 8.09 -14.84
C HIS A 178 -27.76 6.63 -15.10
N THR A 179 -26.79 5.75 -15.24
CA THR A 179 -27.07 4.35 -15.52
C THR A 179 -27.08 3.57 -14.22
N PRO A 180 -28.06 2.69 -14.01
CA PRO A 180 -28.05 1.81 -12.86
C PRO A 180 -26.77 0.98 -12.86
N GLY A 181 -26.11 0.93 -11.72
CA GLY A 181 -24.86 0.20 -11.53
C GLY A 181 -24.31 0.48 -10.15
N LEU A 182 -23.28 -0.23 -9.77
CA LEU A 182 -22.60 -0.01 -8.50
C LEU A 182 -22.14 1.45 -8.42
N VAL A 183 -22.59 2.14 -7.38
CA VAL A 183 -22.14 3.49 -7.06
C VAL A 183 -20.97 3.34 -6.08
N ALA A 184 -19.81 3.83 -6.47
CA ALA A 184 -18.65 3.88 -5.58
C ALA A 184 -18.93 4.82 -4.40
N PRO A 185 -18.23 4.65 -3.27
CA PRO A 185 -18.38 5.53 -2.12
C PRO A 185 -18.20 7.00 -2.50
N ILE A 186 -19.18 7.85 -2.14
CA ILE A 186 -19.07 9.30 -2.32
C ILE A 186 -18.20 9.84 -1.19
N TRP A 187 -17.12 10.50 -1.55
CA TRP A 187 -16.19 11.11 -0.61
C TRP A 187 -16.70 12.48 -0.15
N ASP A 188 -17.64 12.45 0.80
CA ASP A 188 -18.10 13.63 1.52
C ASP A 188 -17.12 14.06 2.64
N GLU A 189 -17.39 15.18 3.28
CA GLU A 189 -16.55 15.71 4.36
C GLU A 189 -16.36 14.71 5.51
N SER A 190 -17.40 13.95 5.85
CA SER A 190 -17.36 12.94 6.92
C SER A 190 -16.40 11.80 6.58
N LEU A 191 -16.49 11.27 5.37
CA LEU A 191 -15.62 10.18 4.91
C LEU A 191 -14.16 10.64 4.74
N ILE A 192 -13.96 11.86 4.23
CA ILE A 192 -12.62 12.47 4.12
C ILE A 192 -11.99 12.66 5.50
N LYS A 193 -12.75 13.18 6.47
CA LYS A 193 -12.28 13.32 7.86
C LYS A 193 -11.87 11.96 8.43
N LYS A 194 -12.73 10.97 8.33
CA LYS A 194 -12.44 9.60 8.80
C LYS A 194 -11.19 9.03 8.13
N ARG A 195 -11.01 9.28 6.83
CA ARG A 195 -9.79 8.87 6.12
C ARG A 195 -8.54 9.55 6.67
N SER A 196 -8.59 10.84 6.96
CA SER A 196 -7.46 11.59 7.50
C SER A 196 -7.00 11.07 8.87
N GLU A 197 -7.92 10.58 9.68
CA GLU A 197 -7.69 10.08 11.04
C GLU A 197 -7.23 8.60 11.06
N THR A 198 -7.44 7.85 9.98
CA THR A 198 -7.23 6.37 9.93
C THR A 198 -5.85 5.92 10.41
N LYS A 199 -4.77 6.65 10.05
CA LYS A 199 -3.41 6.28 10.45
C LYS A 199 -3.19 6.47 11.95
N ALA A 200 -3.65 7.57 12.49
CA ALA A 200 -3.54 7.88 13.92
C ALA A 200 -4.35 6.90 14.76
N GLU A 201 -5.60 6.62 14.38
CA GLU A 201 -6.46 5.64 15.05
C GLU A 201 -5.88 4.23 15.02
N LYS A 202 -5.35 3.80 13.87
CA LYS A 202 -4.67 2.49 13.75
C LYS A 202 -3.51 2.39 14.72
N ASN A 203 -2.66 3.42 14.80
CA ASN A 203 -1.51 3.43 15.69
C ASN A 203 -1.92 3.44 17.17
N ALA A 204 -2.92 4.25 17.53
CA ALA A 204 -3.45 4.28 18.89
C ALA A 204 -4.02 2.91 19.31
N ARG A 205 -4.82 2.28 18.43
CA ARG A 205 -5.37 0.95 18.69
C ARG A 205 -4.28 -0.11 18.88
N LEU A 206 -3.23 -0.10 18.06
CA LEU A 206 -2.12 -1.04 18.20
C LEU A 206 -1.38 -0.86 19.52
N LYS A 207 -1.13 0.37 19.95
CA LYS A 207 -0.51 0.67 21.24
C LYS A 207 -1.40 0.20 22.40
N ASN A 208 -2.69 0.50 22.35
CA ASN A 208 -3.64 0.07 23.39
C ASN A 208 -3.68 -1.45 23.56
N VAL A 209 -3.63 -2.22 22.46
CA VAL A 209 -3.57 -3.69 22.53
C VAL A 209 -2.30 -4.14 23.24
N VAL A 210 -1.15 -3.57 22.90
CA VAL A 210 0.13 -3.93 23.54
C VAL A 210 0.13 -3.60 25.04
N GLU A 211 -0.32 -2.40 25.39
CA GLU A 211 -0.44 -1.99 26.82
C GLU A 211 -1.38 -2.92 27.59
N HIS A 212 -2.50 -3.30 27.00
CA HIS A 212 -3.43 -4.25 27.59
C HIS A 212 -2.76 -5.61 27.89
N VAL A 213 -2.04 -6.15 26.90
CA VAL A 213 -1.35 -7.44 27.08
C VAL A 213 -0.22 -7.36 28.12
N LYS A 214 0.55 -6.27 28.11
CA LYS A 214 1.59 -6.04 29.13
C LYS A 214 0.98 -6.03 30.53
N ARG A 215 -0.17 -5.40 30.73
CA ARG A 215 -0.90 -5.38 31.99
C ARG A 215 -1.36 -6.78 32.43
N LEU A 216 -1.98 -7.54 31.48
CA LEU A 216 -2.42 -8.92 31.80
C LEU A 216 -1.26 -9.79 32.28
N ARG A 217 -0.09 -9.70 31.61
CA ARG A 217 1.10 -10.44 32.01
C ARG A 217 1.61 -10.05 33.40
N ALA A 218 1.61 -8.75 33.70
CA ALA A 218 2.00 -8.28 35.02
C ALA A 218 1.06 -8.78 36.11
N GLU A 219 -0.21 -9.06 35.77
CA GLU A 219 -1.21 -9.66 36.68
C GLU A 219 -1.15 -11.20 36.68
N GLY A 220 -0.20 -11.84 35.99
CA GLY A 220 -0.08 -13.29 35.88
C GLY A 220 -1.21 -13.94 35.06
N LYS A 221 -1.88 -13.18 34.20
CA LYS A 221 -2.96 -13.65 33.33
C LYS A 221 -2.42 -13.94 31.92
N ASP A 222 -2.97 -15.00 31.31
CA ASP A 222 -2.70 -15.28 29.89
C ASP A 222 -3.41 -14.28 28.98
N PHE A 223 -2.79 -14.04 27.82
CA PHE A 223 -3.42 -13.29 26.76
C PHE A 223 -4.56 -14.11 26.14
N SER A 224 -5.78 -13.63 26.29
CA SER A 224 -6.90 -14.07 25.48
C SER A 224 -7.19 -13.03 24.40
N LEU A 225 -7.49 -13.47 23.18
CA LEU A 225 -8.05 -12.57 22.16
C LEU A 225 -9.30 -11.92 22.77
N LEU A 226 -9.37 -10.60 22.66
CA LEU A 226 -10.59 -9.87 23.00
C LEU A 226 -11.72 -10.43 22.14
N GLU A 227 -12.75 -10.98 22.78
CA GLU A 227 -13.98 -11.36 22.13
C GLU A 227 -14.73 -10.15 21.57
#